data_3df7a6aa29a3ab58ce2ef123f678617f
#
_entry.id   3df7a6aa29a3ab58ce2ef123f678617f
#
_cell.length_a   1.000
_cell.length_b   1.000
_cell.length_c   1.000
_cell.angle_alpha   90.00
_cell.angle_beta   90.00
_cell.angle_gamma   90.00
#
_symmetry.space_group_name_H-M   'P 1'
#
loop_
_entity.id
_entity.type
_entity.pdbx_description
1 polymer ?
#
loop_
_entity_poly.entity_id
_entity_poly.type
_entity_poly.pdbx_seq_one_letter_code
_entity_poly.pdbx_strand_id
1 'polypeptide(L)'
;MGGDWRLAESAMDTADQSELFSEPEPLAPDEAASGGAGLPLAVRMRPRRLSEVVGQEHILGQGSLLARLVAQNRFGSLLFYGPPGSGKTSIAEAIARETRSRFVRVNAVMSNVAELRDVLGAARRRPGSGTILFIDELHRFNKTQQDLLLPDVEQGVVRLIGATTHNPGFYINPPLLSRSHLFRLEPLGTEAVAGVLAKALLDTERGLGGLGVTAPQQILLELAVLSDGDLRRALNALEVIALGKGGPAVIGPEDLAVFARERRIRYDANEDEHYDTISAFIKSCRGSDPDAAMYWLAKMLAGGEDPRLVARRLVILASEDVGLADPNALPLAVAAHHAVDFVGLPEAELTLAHATLYIATAPKSNSATLALGEARRVLGESPVQPVPAHLRDKSGQANKRMGQGKGYDYSHDFPEGISGQHFLERPVRLYVPKSAGAESAIAERLKRWRGMRTALSGEAGNVLADGGPKT
;
A
#
# COMPACT_ATOMS: atom_id res chain seq x y z
N MET A 1 52.09 -33.56 43.04
CA MET A 1 51.53 -32.43 43.76
C MET A 1 50.20 -32.15 43.10
N GLY A 2 49.15 -32.75 43.66
CA GLY A 2 47.76 -32.56 43.28
C GLY A 2 47.20 -31.34 44.00
N GLY A 3 46.46 -30.54 43.28
CA GLY A 3 45.72 -29.42 43.84
C GLY A 3 44.25 -29.58 43.46
N ASP A 4 43.48 -29.85 44.48
CA ASP A 4 42.01 -29.97 44.53
C ASP A 4 41.31 -28.71 43.96
N TRP A 5 40.41 -28.94 42.99
CA TRP A 5 39.44 -27.91 42.49
C TRP A 5 37.97 -28.39 42.57
N ARG A 6 37.71 -29.23 43.57
CA ARG A 6 36.33 -29.57 43.93
C ARG A 6 35.99 -28.84 45.24
N LEU A 7 35.29 -27.71 45.19
CA LEU A 7 34.43 -27.12 46.21
C LEU A 7 34.18 -25.63 45.88
N ALA A 8 33.34 -25.39 44.85
CA ALA A 8 32.62 -24.12 44.66
C ALA A 8 31.34 -24.33 43.86
N GLU A 9 30.64 -25.43 44.17
CA GLU A 9 29.24 -25.58 43.80
C GLU A 9 28.41 -25.55 45.10
N SER A 10 28.09 -24.37 45.57
CA SER A 10 26.91 -24.13 46.39
C SER A 10 26.73 -22.64 46.61
N ALA A 11 25.55 -22.17 46.27
CA ALA A 11 25.02 -20.83 46.40
C ALA A 11 25.02 -20.01 45.09
N MET A 12 24.43 -20.54 44.03
CA MET A 12 23.71 -19.70 43.13
C MET A 12 22.21 -19.80 43.48
N ASP A 13 21.81 -18.76 44.18
CA ASP A 13 20.52 -18.43 44.69
C ASP A 13 19.42 -18.72 43.68
N THR A 14 18.43 -19.55 44.07
CA THR A 14 17.14 -19.72 43.42
C THR A 14 16.30 -18.45 43.65
N ALA A 15 16.86 -17.30 43.36
CA ALA A 15 16.13 -16.05 43.36
C ALA A 15 15.45 -15.90 41.99
N ASP A 16 14.21 -16.18 42.01
CA ASP A 16 13.15 -15.48 41.31
C ASP A 16 13.10 -15.51 39.79
N GLN A 17 12.99 -16.74 39.23
CA GLN A 17 12.43 -16.92 37.90
C GLN A 17 10.92 -16.67 37.82
N SER A 18 10.26 -16.38 38.95
CA SER A 18 8.82 -16.10 39.00
C SER A 18 8.46 -14.65 38.69
N GLU A 19 9.41 -13.69 38.80
CA GLU A 19 9.14 -12.30 38.45
C GLU A 19 9.32 -11.97 36.95
N LEU A 20 9.96 -12.82 36.15
CA LEU A 20 10.07 -12.65 34.68
C LEU A 20 8.79 -13.08 33.94
N PHE A 21 7.86 -13.71 34.61
CA PHE A 21 6.56 -14.16 34.09
C PHE A 21 5.39 -13.60 34.89
N SER A 22 5.49 -12.37 35.37
CA SER A 22 4.32 -11.66 35.84
C SER A 22 3.32 -11.58 34.70
N GLU A 23 2.22 -12.33 34.80
CA GLU A 23 1.09 -12.24 33.90
C GLU A 23 0.73 -10.76 33.76
N PRO A 24 0.54 -10.23 32.55
CA PRO A 24 -0.02 -8.90 32.41
C PRO A 24 -1.37 -8.91 33.10
N GLU A 25 -1.46 -8.22 34.22
CA GLU A 25 -2.71 -8.06 34.97
C GLU A 25 -3.79 -7.57 33.98
N PRO A 26 -5.00 -8.14 34.06
CA PRO A 26 -6.10 -7.59 33.30
C PRO A 26 -6.25 -6.14 33.73
N LEU A 27 -6.30 -5.20 32.76
CA LEU A 27 -6.65 -3.83 33.04
C LEU A 27 -7.93 -3.86 33.89
N ALA A 28 -7.77 -3.64 35.20
CA ALA A 28 -8.91 -3.46 36.08
C ALA A 28 -9.70 -2.25 35.55
N PRO A 29 -11.05 -2.26 35.60
CA PRO A 29 -11.87 -1.21 35.05
C PRO A 29 -11.55 0.21 35.56
N ASP A 30 -10.77 0.34 36.61
CA ASP A 30 -10.51 1.59 37.33
C ASP A 30 -9.05 2.06 37.42
N GLU A 31 -8.05 1.30 37.01
CA GLU A 31 -6.66 1.80 37.08
C GLU A 31 -6.26 2.83 36.03
N ALA A 32 -7.10 3.05 35.00
CA ALA A 32 -6.99 4.20 34.13
C ALA A 32 -7.51 5.51 34.78
N ALA A 33 -8.02 5.45 36.00
CA ALA A 33 -8.60 6.59 36.73
C ALA A 33 -7.60 7.29 37.64
N SER A 34 -6.43 6.72 37.95
CA SER A 34 -5.36 7.47 38.63
C SER A 34 -4.61 8.32 37.61
N GLY A 35 -4.90 9.62 37.61
CA GLY A 35 -4.38 10.63 36.69
C GLY A 35 -2.89 10.50 36.41
N GLY A 36 -2.55 9.85 35.32
CA GLY A 36 -1.19 9.75 34.85
C GLY A 36 -0.75 11.07 34.22
N ALA A 37 -0.32 12.03 35.04
CA ALA A 37 0.25 13.31 34.58
C ALA A 37 1.49 13.15 33.63
N GLY A 38 1.93 11.91 33.40
CA GLY A 38 3.03 11.57 32.50
C GLY A 38 2.62 10.95 31.16
N LEU A 39 1.33 10.62 30.95
CA LEU A 39 0.90 10.06 29.67
C LEU A 39 0.59 11.15 28.64
N PRO A 40 0.95 10.95 27.35
CA PRO A 40 0.64 11.89 26.28
C PRO A 40 -0.87 12.21 26.20
N LEU A 41 -1.21 13.46 25.88
CA LEU A 41 -2.60 13.91 25.76
C LEU A 41 -3.43 13.01 24.82
N ALA A 42 -2.85 12.58 23.72
CA ALA A 42 -3.50 11.67 22.77
C ALA A 42 -3.89 10.30 23.38
N VAL A 43 -3.23 9.87 24.44
CA VAL A 43 -3.58 8.65 25.19
C VAL A 43 -4.66 8.96 26.23
N ARG A 44 -4.51 10.06 26.97
CA ARG A 44 -5.48 10.49 28.01
C ARG A 44 -6.86 10.81 27.44
N MET A 45 -6.90 11.41 26.24
CA MET A 45 -8.13 11.82 25.54
C MET A 45 -8.80 10.68 24.75
N ARG A 46 -8.32 9.42 24.85
CA ARG A 46 -8.98 8.29 24.18
C ARG A 46 -10.43 8.14 24.63
N PRO A 47 -11.35 7.87 23.67
CA PRO A 47 -12.75 7.57 23.98
C PRO A 47 -12.87 6.41 24.96
N ARG A 48 -13.67 6.58 26.00
CA ARG A 48 -14.01 5.50 26.96
C ARG A 48 -15.23 4.71 26.51
N ARG A 49 -16.11 5.30 25.65
CA ARG A 49 -17.33 4.71 25.09
C ARG A 49 -17.39 4.97 23.60
N LEU A 50 -18.11 4.14 22.86
CA LEU A 50 -18.33 4.36 21.43
C LEU A 50 -19.02 5.69 21.12
N SER A 51 -19.89 6.17 22.02
CA SER A 51 -20.54 7.49 21.89
C SER A 51 -19.60 8.69 21.99
N GLU A 52 -18.36 8.50 22.48
CA GLU A 52 -17.33 9.54 22.52
C GLU A 52 -16.49 9.58 21.23
N VAL A 53 -16.60 8.56 20.39
CA VAL A 53 -15.86 8.52 19.11
C VAL A 53 -16.49 9.52 18.15
N VAL A 54 -15.65 10.31 17.49
CA VAL A 54 -16.07 11.35 16.54
C VAL A 54 -15.70 10.99 15.11
N GLY A 55 -16.48 11.46 14.13
CA GLY A 55 -16.15 11.42 12.72
C GLY A 55 -16.25 10.05 12.05
N GLN A 56 -16.88 9.06 12.68
CA GLN A 56 -17.06 7.72 12.11
C GLN A 56 -18.55 7.32 12.10
N GLU A 57 -19.43 8.27 11.80
CA GLU A 57 -20.90 8.11 11.87
C GLU A 57 -21.41 7.01 10.93
N HIS A 58 -20.72 6.76 9.81
CA HIS A 58 -21.07 5.73 8.83
C HIS A 58 -20.93 4.30 9.38
N ILE A 59 -20.07 4.09 10.40
CA ILE A 59 -19.89 2.77 11.06
C ILE A 59 -20.43 2.73 12.48
N LEU A 60 -20.54 3.86 13.18
CA LEU A 60 -20.97 3.96 14.58
C LEU A 60 -22.34 4.62 14.75
N GLY A 61 -22.91 5.22 13.69
CA GLY A 61 -24.21 5.88 13.74
C GLY A 61 -25.35 4.93 14.15
N GLN A 62 -26.46 5.48 14.59
CA GLN A 62 -27.64 4.70 14.99
C GLN A 62 -28.06 3.74 13.87
N GLY A 63 -28.22 2.45 14.21
CA GLY A 63 -28.65 1.42 13.27
C GLY A 63 -27.51 0.87 12.38
N SER A 64 -26.28 1.37 12.49
CA SER A 64 -25.12 0.80 11.79
C SER A 64 -24.86 -0.65 12.20
N LEU A 65 -24.20 -1.41 11.32
CA LEU A 65 -23.90 -2.81 11.59
C LEU A 65 -23.04 -2.97 12.85
N LEU A 66 -21.97 -2.19 12.98
CA LEU A 66 -21.04 -2.27 14.12
C LEU A 66 -21.77 -1.94 15.43
N ALA A 67 -22.53 -0.85 15.47
CA ALA A 67 -23.27 -0.46 16.66
C ALA A 67 -24.25 -1.58 17.13
N ARG A 68 -24.95 -2.22 16.18
CA ARG A 68 -25.85 -3.35 16.49
C ARG A 68 -25.10 -4.58 17.00
N LEU A 69 -23.98 -4.94 16.36
CA LEU A 69 -23.17 -6.08 16.76
C LEU A 69 -22.62 -5.93 18.19
N VAL A 70 -22.14 -4.71 18.52
CA VAL A 70 -21.61 -4.40 19.86
C VAL A 70 -22.72 -4.36 20.89
N ALA A 71 -23.86 -3.69 20.63
CA ALA A 71 -24.98 -3.62 21.54
C ALA A 71 -25.57 -5.01 21.89
N GLN A 72 -25.54 -5.94 20.93
CA GLN A 72 -26.00 -7.31 21.14
C GLN A 72 -24.89 -8.22 21.73
N ASN A 73 -23.67 -7.71 21.87
CA ASN A 73 -22.47 -8.47 22.22
C ASN A 73 -22.28 -9.73 21.34
N ARG A 74 -22.65 -9.65 20.06
CA ARG A 74 -22.65 -10.76 19.10
C ARG A 74 -21.80 -10.41 17.89
N PHE A 75 -20.48 -10.50 18.03
CA PHE A 75 -19.54 -10.42 16.92
C PHE A 75 -18.41 -11.43 17.10
N GLY A 76 -17.89 -11.93 16.02
CA GLY A 76 -16.73 -12.82 16.00
C GLY A 76 -15.44 -12.04 15.74
N SER A 77 -15.12 -11.84 14.47
CA SER A 77 -13.91 -11.14 14.06
C SER A 77 -14.26 -9.82 13.36
N LEU A 78 -13.58 -8.74 13.74
CA LEU A 78 -13.70 -7.41 13.16
C LEU A 78 -12.34 -6.98 12.59
N LEU A 79 -12.34 -6.35 11.44
CA LEU A 79 -11.16 -5.76 10.84
C LEU A 79 -11.40 -4.27 10.61
N PHE A 80 -10.60 -3.44 11.27
CA PHE A 80 -10.60 -2.00 11.09
C PHE A 80 -9.46 -1.60 10.17
N TYR A 81 -9.78 -0.97 9.05
CA TYR A 81 -8.76 -0.45 8.17
C TYR A 81 -8.99 1.03 7.86
N GLY A 82 -7.91 1.81 7.74
CA GLY A 82 -7.97 3.24 7.48
C GLY A 82 -6.72 3.98 7.94
N PRO A 83 -6.61 5.30 7.68
CA PRO A 83 -5.41 6.07 7.92
C PRO A 83 -5.01 6.12 9.41
N PRO A 84 -3.74 6.49 9.72
CA PRO A 84 -3.31 6.75 11.09
C PRO A 84 -4.21 7.80 11.76
N GLY A 85 -4.35 7.71 13.09
CA GLY A 85 -5.13 8.69 13.85
C GLY A 85 -6.65 8.63 13.66
N SER A 86 -7.19 7.75 12.79
CA SER A 86 -8.64 7.60 12.55
C SER A 86 -9.44 6.95 13.68
N GLY A 87 -8.76 6.46 14.74
CA GLY A 87 -9.42 5.93 15.93
C GLY A 87 -9.54 4.40 16.01
N LYS A 88 -8.88 3.60 15.15
CA LYS A 88 -8.94 2.12 15.15
C LYS A 88 -8.75 1.49 16.52
N THR A 89 -7.65 1.82 17.19
CA THR A 89 -7.33 1.31 18.54
C THR A 89 -8.34 1.78 19.58
N SER A 90 -8.75 3.05 19.50
CA SER A 90 -9.71 3.64 20.44
C SER A 90 -11.09 3.00 20.35
N ILE A 91 -11.56 2.70 19.14
CA ILE A 91 -12.82 1.98 18.92
C ILE A 91 -12.73 0.56 19.49
N ALA A 92 -11.60 -0.14 19.25
CA ALA A 92 -11.42 -1.49 19.80
C ALA A 92 -11.42 -1.52 21.34
N GLU A 93 -10.76 -0.55 21.96
CA GLU A 93 -10.76 -0.40 23.44
C GLU A 93 -12.17 -0.06 23.97
N ALA A 94 -12.90 0.85 23.29
CA ALA A 94 -14.26 1.20 23.65
C ALA A 94 -15.22 -0.01 23.55
N ILE A 95 -15.11 -0.81 22.48
CA ILE A 95 -15.87 -2.07 22.31
C ILE A 95 -15.60 -3.02 23.47
N ALA A 96 -14.33 -3.20 23.84
CA ALA A 96 -13.98 -4.11 24.93
C ALA A 96 -14.59 -3.68 26.27
N ARG A 97 -14.59 -2.39 26.54
CA ARG A 97 -15.22 -1.82 27.75
C ARG A 97 -16.74 -1.99 27.74
N GLU A 98 -17.41 -1.65 26.65
CA GLU A 98 -18.88 -1.76 26.56
C GLU A 98 -19.34 -3.22 26.63
N THR A 99 -18.58 -4.14 26.07
CA THR A 99 -18.89 -5.57 26.11
C THR A 99 -18.36 -6.29 27.36
N ARG A 100 -17.69 -5.55 28.26
CA ARG A 100 -17.04 -6.08 29.48
C ARG A 100 -16.13 -7.27 29.18
N SER A 101 -15.42 -7.18 28.06
CA SER A 101 -14.53 -8.23 27.58
C SER A 101 -13.10 -7.99 28.07
N ARG A 102 -12.36 -9.06 28.30
CA ARG A 102 -10.91 -8.96 28.56
C ARG A 102 -10.22 -8.49 27.29
N PHE A 103 -9.51 -7.39 27.35
CA PHE A 103 -8.78 -6.81 26.20
C PHE A 103 -7.32 -7.23 26.26
N VAL A 104 -6.85 -7.97 25.26
CA VAL A 104 -5.45 -8.37 25.13
C VAL A 104 -4.92 -7.73 23.85
N ARG A 105 -3.91 -6.88 24.01
CA ARG A 105 -3.27 -6.17 22.89
C ARG A 105 -1.99 -6.89 22.47
N VAL A 106 -1.88 -7.14 21.18
CA VAL A 106 -0.68 -7.69 20.52
C VAL A 106 -0.24 -6.69 19.44
N ASN A 107 1.05 -6.37 19.42
CA ASN A 107 1.63 -5.54 18.36
C ASN A 107 2.31 -6.46 17.35
N ALA A 108 1.80 -6.51 16.13
CA ALA A 108 2.30 -7.42 15.10
C ALA A 108 3.76 -7.16 14.69
N VAL A 109 4.29 -5.94 14.92
CA VAL A 109 5.69 -5.61 14.62
C VAL A 109 6.66 -6.26 15.62
N MET A 110 6.26 -6.38 16.88
CA MET A 110 7.14 -6.84 17.97
C MET A 110 6.89 -8.29 18.35
N SER A 111 5.70 -8.82 18.07
CA SER A 111 5.26 -10.13 18.57
C SER A 111 5.70 -11.28 17.67
N ASN A 112 6.18 -12.33 18.30
CA ASN A 112 6.57 -13.57 17.64
C ASN A 112 5.49 -14.67 17.76
N VAL A 113 5.70 -15.80 17.06
CA VAL A 113 4.77 -16.95 17.06
C VAL A 113 4.59 -17.55 18.46
N ALA A 114 5.63 -17.55 19.30
CA ALA A 114 5.58 -18.12 20.65
C ALA A 114 4.65 -17.29 21.55
N GLU A 115 4.84 -15.97 21.59
CA GLU A 115 3.99 -15.05 22.34
C GLU A 115 2.51 -15.15 21.91
N LEU A 116 2.26 -15.24 20.60
CA LEU A 116 0.90 -15.40 20.08
C LEU A 116 0.27 -16.72 20.58
N ARG A 117 1.03 -17.83 20.59
CA ARG A 117 0.58 -19.12 21.14
C ARG A 117 0.27 -19.05 22.63
N ASP A 118 1.07 -18.31 23.38
CA ASP A 118 0.89 -18.16 24.83
C ASP A 118 -0.39 -17.37 25.14
N VAL A 119 -0.64 -16.28 24.40
CA VAL A 119 -1.88 -15.49 24.51
C VAL A 119 -3.11 -16.35 24.17
N LEU A 120 -3.07 -17.08 23.05
CA LEU A 120 -4.16 -17.98 22.66
C LEU A 120 -4.35 -19.13 23.67
N GLY A 121 -3.26 -19.70 24.16
CA GLY A 121 -3.28 -20.71 25.21
C GLY A 121 -3.89 -20.20 26.51
N ALA A 122 -3.59 -18.99 26.92
CA ALA A 122 -4.20 -18.34 28.09
C ALA A 122 -5.71 -18.09 27.87
N ALA A 123 -6.14 -17.71 26.68
CA ALA A 123 -7.56 -17.55 26.36
C ALA A 123 -8.32 -18.89 26.40
N ARG A 124 -7.74 -19.97 25.86
CA ARG A 124 -8.32 -21.33 25.91
C ARG A 124 -8.53 -21.84 27.34
N ARG A 125 -7.65 -21.50 28.28
CA ARG A 125 -7.77 -21.88 29.69
C ARG A 125 -8.87 -21.14 30.44
N ARG A 126 -9.47 -20.09 29.85
CA ARG A 126 -10.52 -19.24 30.45
C ARG A 126 -11.76 -19.17 29.54
N PRO A 127 -12.43 -20.30 29.28
CA PRO A 127 -13.61 -20.33 28.44
C PRO A 127 -14.71 -19.45 29.05
N GLY A 128 -15.37 -18.63 28.21
CA GLY A 128 -16.47 -17.76 28.67
C GLY A 128 -16.04 -16.36 29.17
N SER A 129 -14.73 -16.08 29.27
CA SER A 129 -14.26 -14.74 29.68
C SER A 129 -14.47 -13.65 28.64
N GLY A 130 -14.93 -13.98 27.43
CA GLY A 130 -15.15 -13.02 26.34
C GLY A 130 -13.88 -12.26 25.93
N THR A 131 -12.76 -12.97 25.75
CA THR A 131 -11.47 -12.33 25.42
C THR A 131 -11.51 -11.71 24.03
N ILE A 132 -11.24 -10.41 23.95
CA ILE A 132 -10.96 -9.69 22.72
C ILE A 132 -9.46 -9.64 22.52
N LEU A 133 -8.99 -10.26 21.43
CA LEU A 133 -7.62 -10.18 20.98
C LEU A 133 -7.52 -9.04 19.97
N PHE A 134 -6.90 -7.94 20.38
CA PHE A 134 -6.62 -6.80 19.49
C PHE A 134 -5.22 -6.93 18.91
N ILE A 135 -5.14 -6.98 17.58
CA ILE A 135 -3.86 -7.01 16.87
C ILE A 135 -3.69 -5.72 16.11
N ASP A 136 -2.73 -4.91 16.55
CA ASP A 136 -2.36 -3.66 15.87
C ASP A 136 -1.40 -3.98 14.71
N GLU A 137 -1.57 -3.30 13.59
CA GLU A 137 -0.81 -3.50 12.35
C GLU A 137 -0.82 -4.97 11.86
N LEU A 138 -2.01 -5.58 11.83
CA LEU A 138 -2.21 -6.99 11.47
C LEU A 138 -1.54 -7.39 10.14
N HIS A 139 -1.41 -6.46 9.18
CA HIS A 139 -0.72 -6.68 7.91
C HIS A 139 0.77 -7.06 8.06
N ARG A 140 1.38 -6.80 9.21
CA ARG A 140 2.77 -7.19 9.52
C ARG A 140 2.91 -8.67 9.87
N PHE A 141 1.82 -9.34 10.20
CA PHE A 141 1.85 -10.79 10.40
C PHE A 141 2.01 -11.51 9.07
N ASN A 142 2.95 -12.44 9.02
CA ASN A 142 3.08 -13.34 7.90
C ASN A 142 1.91 -14.34 7.84
N LYS A 143 1.80 -15.07 6.72
CA LYS A 143 0.70 -16.01 6.49
C LYS A 143 0.58 -17.05 7.61
N THR A 144 1.68 -17.60 8.10
CA THR A 144 1.70 -18.61 9.18
C THR A 144 1.14 -18.05 10.49
N GLN A 145 1.49 -16.79 10.82
CA GLN A 145 0.96 -16.13 12.03
C GLN A 145 -0.53 -15.83 11.90
N GLN A 146 -0.99 -15.43 10.72
CA GLN A 146 -2.43 -15.22 10.47
C GLN A 146 -3.21 -16.55 10.50
N ASP A 147 -2.65 -17.63 9.93
CA ASP A 147 -3.27 -18.96 9.98
C ASP A 147 -3.39 -19.52 11.40
N LEU A 148 -2.45 -19.16 12.29
CA LEU A 148 -2.48 -19.59 13.70
C LEU A 148 -3.69 -19.03 14.47
N LEU A 149 -4.27 -17.91 14.03
CA LEU A 149 -5.45 -17.30 14.65
C LEU A 149 -6.75 -18.03 14.30
N LEU A 150 -6.80 -18.68 13.13
CA LEU A 150 -8.05 -19.22 12.57
C LEU A 150 -8.79 -20.19 13.49
N PRO A 151 -8.13 -21.20 14.09
CA PRO A 151 -8.84 -22.16 14.93
C PRO A 151 -9.54 -21.52 16.13
N ASP A 152 -8.88 -20.57 16.80
CA ASP A 152 -9.40 -19.92 18.01
C ASP A 152 -10.48 -18.89 17.71
N VAL A 153 -10.41 -18.25 16.53
CA VAL A 153 -11.46 -17.36 16.01
C VAL A 153 -12.69 -18.16 15.60
N GLU A 154 -12.52 -19.30 14.91
CA GLU A 154 -13.62 -20.18 14.47
C GLU A 154 -14.36 -20.81 15.64
N GLN A 155 -13.62 -21.22 16.67
CA GLN A 155 -14.19 -21.81 17.88
C GLN A 155 -14.74 -20.77 18.88
N GLY A 156 -14.56 -19.47 18.60
CA GLY A 156 -15.01 -18.41 19.49
C GLY A 156 -14.21 -18.32 20.81
N VAL A 157 -13.02 -18.92 20.88
CA VAL A 157 -12.11 -18.83 22.03
C VAL A 157 -11.68 -17.38 22.23
N VAL A 158 -11.38 -16.69 21.12
CA VAL A 158 -11.10 -15.26 21.10
C VAL A 158 -11.99 -14.58 20.08
N ARG A 159 -12.37 -13.33 20.37
CA ARG A 159 -12.93 -12.40 19.41
C ARG A 159 -11.78 -11.55 18.86
N LEU A 160 -11.47 -11.68 17.58
CA LEU A 160 -10.38 -10.92 16.96
C LEU A 160 -10.87 -9.52 16.59
N ILE A 161 -10.09 -8.50 16.97
CA ILE A 161 -10.18 -7.16 16.37
C ILE A 161 -8.83 -6.85 15.77
N GLY A 162 -8.72 -6.93 14.44
CA GLY A 162 -7.52 -6.55 13.70
C GLY A 162 -7.58 -5.08 13.29
N ALA A 163 -6.48 -4.35 13.47
CA ALA A 163 -6.30 -3.00 12.95
C ALA A 163 -5.19 -2.98 11.92
N THR A 164 -5.41 -2.26 10.82
CA THR A 164 -4.41 -2.09 9.76
C THR A 164 -4.56 -0.73 9.09
N THR A 165 -3.45 -0.17 8.63
CA THR A 165 -3.44 1.00 7.75
C THR A 165 -3.51 0.62 6.29
N HIS A 166 -3.22 -0.65 5.94
CA HIS A 166 -3.13 -1.16 4.58
C HIS A 166 -4.45 -1.80 4.12
N ASN A 167 -4.67 -1.84 2.79
CA ASN A 167 -5.84 -2.50 2.22
C ASN A 167 -5.85 -4.01 2.56
N PRO A 168 -6.82 -4.49 3.36
CA PRO A 168 -6.83 -5.88 3.84
C PRO A 168 -6.84 -6.92 2.72
N GLY A 169 -7.38 -6.58 1.54
CA GLY A 169 -7.46 -7.48 0.39
C GLY A 169 -6.09 -7.93 -0.14
N PHE A 170 -5.02 -7.19 0.15
CA PHE A 170 -3.66 -7.53 -0.31
C PHE A 170 -2.81 -8.21 0.76
N TYR A 171 -3.09 -7.94 2.03
CA TYR A 171 -2.19 -8.31 3.14
C TYR A 171 -2.79 -9.34 4.11
N ILE A 172 -4.13 -9.45 4.15
CA ILE A 172 -4.79 -10.41 5.03
C ILE A 172 -5.15 -11.65 4.22
N ASN A 173 -4.86 -12.82 4.79
CA ASN A 173 -5.16 -14.08 4.11
C ASN A 173 -6.67 -14.25 3.89
N PRO A 174 -7.09 -14.83 2.75
CA PRO A 174 -8.50 -14.98 2.42
C PRO A 174 -9.33 -15.73 3.47
N PRO A 175 -8.83 -16.79 4.14
CA PRO A 175 -9.58 -17.47 5.20
C PRO A 175 -9.92 -16.57 6.39
N LEU A 176 -9.01 -15.69 6.82
CA LEU A 176 -9.25 -14.77 7.92
C LEU A 176 -10.18 -13.63 7.48
N LEU A 177 -9.98 -13.11 6.27
CA LEU A 177 -10.81 -12.06 5.70
C LEU A 177 -12.27 -12.50 5.54
N SER A 178 -12.51 -13.73 5.04
CA SER A 178 -13.86 -14.27 4.83
C SER A 178 -14.66 -14.48 6.12
N ARG A 179 -13.98 -14.55 7.27
CA ARG A 179 -14.57 -14.74 8.61
C ARG A 179 -14.67 -13.45 9.41
N SER A 180 -14.26 -12.32 8.81
CA SER A 180 -14.19 -11.03 9.48
C SER A 180 -15.16 -10.04 8.88
N HIS A 181 -15.78 -9.21 9.72
CA HIS A 181 -16.49 -8.03 9.25
C HIS A 181 -15.50 -6.88 9.06
N LEU A 182 -15.42 -6.38 7.84
CA LEU A 182 -14.51 -5.30 7.47
C LEU A 182 -15.19 -3.94 7.65
N PHE A 183 -14.53 -3.04 8.38
CA PHE A 183 -14.96 -1.66 8.59
C PHE A 183 -13.87 -0.70 8.15
N ARG A 184 -14.22 0.16 7.20
CA ARG A 184 -13.33 1.21 6.74
C ARG A 184 -13.52 2.43 7.64
N LEU A 185 -12.42 2.93 8.22
CA LEU A 185 -12.40 4.20 8.91
C LEU A 185 -11.89 5.29 7.96
N GLU A 186 -12.51 6.45 8.05
CA GLU A 186 -12.17 7.61 7.24
C GLU A 186 -11.28 8.58 8.02
N PRO A 187 -10.50 9.44 7.33
CA PRO A 187 -9.84 10.57 7.97
C PRO A 187 -10.87 11.43 8.70
N LEU A 188 -10.50 11.95 9.86
CA LEU A 188 -11.40 12.81 10.61
C LEU A 188 -11.54 14.17 9.91
N GLY A 189 -12.77 14.66 9.78
CA GLY A 189 -13.03 16.01 9.27
C GLY A 189 -12.45 17.09 10.19
N THR A 190 -12.05 18.21 9.61
CA THR A 190 -11.41 19.34 10.31
C THR A 190 -12.23 19.81 11.52
N GLU A 191 -13.54 19.92 11.39
CA GLU A 191 -14.43 20.34 12.48
C GLU A 191 -14.49 19.32 13.62
N ALA A 192 -14.48 18.03 13.28
CA ALA A 192 -14.47 16.96 14.28
C ALA A 192 -13.16 16.99 15.11
N VAL A 193 -12.03 17.16 14.44
CA VAL A 193 -10.71 17.30 15.10
C VAL A 193 -10.70 18.54 15.99
N ALA A 194 -11.10 19.72 15.46
CA ALA A 194 -11.16 20.96 16.22
C ALA A 194 -12.06 20.85 17.45
N GLY A 195 -13.19 20.14 17.33
CA GLY A 195 -14.08 19.87 18.46
C GLY A 195 -13.44 19.04 19.58
N VAL A 196 -12.61 18.04 19.21
CA VAL A 196 -11.86 17.26 20.21
C VAL A 196 -10.74 18.10 20.85
N LEU A 197 -10.07 18.95 20.09
CA LEU A 197 -9.04 19.87 20.61
C LEU A 197 -9.67 20.86 21.61
N ALA A 198 -10.84 21.42 21.30
CA ALA A 198 -11.58 22.31 22.23
C ALA A 198 -11.95 21.57 23.52
N LYS A 199 -12.45 20.32 23.43
CA LYS A 199 -12.73 19.51 24.61
C LYS A 199 -11.47 19.25 25.43
N ALA A 200 -10.34 18.97 24.78
CA ALA A 200 -9.07 18.72 25.47
C ALA A 200 -8.56 19.94 26.24
N LEU A 201 -8.80 21.16 25.77
CA LEU A 201 -8.46 22.41 26.49
C LEU A 201 -9.37 22.64 27.72
N LEU A 202 -10.59 22.14 27.71
CA LEU A 202 -11.57 22.34 28.80
C LEU A 202 -11.54 21.21 29.83
N ASP A 203 -11.16 19.99 29.44
CA ASP A 203 -11.18 18.81 30.31
C ASP A 203 -10.05 18.94 31.37
N THR A 204 -10.45 19.05 32.63
CA THR A 204 -9.51 19.18 33.77
C THR A 204 -9.02 17.83 34.28
N GLU A 205 -9.69 16.73 33.93
CA GLU A 205 -9.34 15.36 34.37
C GLU A 205 -8.33 14.72 33.39
N ARG A 206 -8.64 14.75 32.12
CA ARG A 206 -7.88 14.04 31.06
C ARG A 206 -7.11 14.99 30.15
N GLY A 207 -7.55 16.23 30.08
CA GLY A 207 -7.08 17.24 29.14
C GLY A 207 -6.03 18.18 29.70
N LEU A 208 -6.11 19.40 29.24
CA LEU A 208 -5.21 20.51 29.55
C LEU A 208 -5.93 21.62 30.35
N GLY A 209 -7.18 21.40 30.79
CA GLY A 209 -7.98 22.41 31.49
C GLY A 209 -7.29 22.98 32.76
N GLY A 210 -6.46 22.16 33.42
CA GLY A 210 -5.68 22.59 34.58
C GLY A 210 -4.61 23.64 34.27
N LEU A 211 -4.20 23.81 33.00
CA LEU A 211 -3.19 24.79 32.60
C LEU A 211 -3.77 26.21 32.38
N GLY A 212 -5.09 26.34 32.25
CA GLY A 212 -5.75 27.60 31.94
C GLY A 212 -5.44 28.15 30.54
N VAL A 213 -4.94 27.31 29.64
CA VAL A 213 -4.66 27.68 28.25
C VAL A 213 -5.97 27.66 27.44
N THR A 214 -6.16 28.68 26.62
CA THR A 214 -7.32 28.79 25.72
C THR A 214 -6.88 28.98 24.26
N ALA A 215 -7.75 28.68 23.32
CA ALA A 215 -7.50 28.94 21.90
C ALA A 215 -8.80 29.39 21.20
N PRO A 216 -8.77 30.40 20.32
CA PRO A 216 -9.88 30.73 19.45
C PRO A 216 -10.25 29.54 18.54
N GLN A 217 -11.54 29.40 18.18
CA GLN A 217 -12.01 28.34 17.29
C GLN A 217 -11.24 28.29 15.96
N GLN A 218 -10.89 29.46 15.41
CA GLN A 218 -10.14 29.57 14.18
C GLN A 218 -8.75 28.89 14.29
N ILE A 219 -8.07 29.07 15.39
CA ILE A 219 -6.75 28.46 15.67
C ILE A 219 -6.87 26.93 15.76
N LEU A 220 -7.93 26.43 16.39
CA LEU A 220 -8.17 24.99 16.49
C LEU A 220 -8.48 24.37 15.12
N LEU A 221 -9.21 25.07 14.25
CA LEU A 221 -9.47 24.66 12.87
C LEU A 221 -8.16 24.65 12.06
N GLU A 222 -7.32 25.65 12.17
CA GLU A 222 -6.03 25.70 11.49
C GLU A 222 -5.12 24.56 11.95
N LEU A 223 -5.08 24.27 13.25
CA LEU A 223 -4.31 23.14 13.79
C LEU A 223 -4.86 21.80 13.29
N ALA A 224 -6.18 21.67 13.15
CA ALA A 224 -6.83 20.50 12.60
C ALA A 224 -6.45 20.29 11.11
N VAL A 225 -6.46 21.36 10.30
CA VAL A 225 -6.00 21.33 8.90
C VAL A 225 -4.52 20.92 8.81
N LEU A 226 -3.66 21.48 9.68
CA LEU A 226 -2.24 21.14 9.72
C LEU A 226 -1.98 19.68 10.11
N SER A 227 -2.95 19.01 10.71
CA SER A 227 -2.86 17.61 11.17
C SER A 227 -3.40 16.59 10.18
N ASP A 228 -3.93 17.01 9.02
CA ASP A 228 -4.43 16.16 7.93
C ASP A 228 -5.41 15.05 8.39
N GLY A 229 -6.27 15.34 9.36
CA GLY A 229 -7.24 14.38 9.90
C GLY A 229 -6.66 13.35 10.90
N ASP A 230 -5.38 13.43 11.24
CA ASP A 230 -4.76 12.62 12.29
C ASP A 230 -4.96 13.28 13.65
N LEU A 231 -5.95 12.79 14.42
CA LEU A 231 -6.26 13.30 15.75
C LEU A 231 -5.12 13.12 16.76
N ARG A 232 -4.33 12.06 16.64
CA ARG A 232 -3.17 11.83 17.54
C ARG A 232 -2.14 12.93 17.35
N ARG A 233 -1.86 13.29 16.11
CA ARG A 233 -0.94 14.37 15.73
C ARG A 233 -1.47 15.71 16.21
N ALA A 234 -2.75 15.98 16.03
CA ALA A 234 -3.39 17.20 16.48
C ALA A 234 -3.30 17.40 18.00
N LEU A 235 -3.61 16.35 18.77
CA LEU A 235 -3.54 16.38 20.25
C LEU A 235 -2.09 16.52 20.74
N ASN A 236 -1.13 15.83 20.15
CA ASN A 236 0.27 15.96 20.51
C ASN A 236 0.79 17.38 20.23
N ALA A 237 0.42 17.97 19.11
CA ALA A 237 0.78 19.35 18.79
C ALA A 237 0.17 20.35 19.80
N LEU A 238 -1.13 20.18 20.11
CA LEU A 238 -1.80 21.00 21.11
C LEU A 238 -1.12 20.90 22.49
N GLU A 239 -0.74 19.68 22.89
CA GLU A 239 -0.04 19.44 24.16
C GLU A 239 1.30 20.20 24.24
N VAL A 240 2.11 20.07 23.17
CA VAL A 240 3.42 20.75 23.09
C VAL A 240 3.26 22.27 23.13
N ILE A 241 2.31 22.81 22.36
CA ILE A 241 2.04 24.26 22.35
C ILE A 241 1.55 24.74 23.74
N ALA A 242 0.60 24.03 24.35
CA ALA A 242 0.04 24.42 25.63
C ALA A 242 1.06 24.33 26.77
N LEU A 243 1.90 23.30 26.82
CA LEU A 243 2.98 23.15 27.79
C LEU A 243 4.06 24.22 27.60
N GLY A 244 4.35 24.60 26.36
CA GLY A 244 5.30 25.67 26.03
C GLY A 244 4.86 27.05 26.53
N LYS A 245 3.58 27.29 26.78
CA LYS A 245 3.05 28.56 27.35
C LYS A 245 3.36 28.70 28.85
N GLY A 246 3.52 27.61 29.57
CA GLY A 246 3.91 27.60 30.99
C GLY A 246 2.87 28.12 32.00
N GLY A 247 1.61 28.36 31.57
CA GLY A 247 0.52 28.85 32.43
C GLY A 247 -0.65 29.41 31.63
N PRO A 248 -1.62 30.09 32.27
CA PRO A 248 -2.77 30.66 31.60
C PRO A 248 -2.40 31.57 30.45
N ALA A 249 -2.77 31.22 29.23
CA ALA A 249 -2.40 31.93 28.00
C ALA A 249 -3.37 31.64 26.87
N VAL A 250 -3.31 32.44 25.81
CA VAL A 250 -4.06 32.23 24.59
C VAL A 250 -3.09 31.74 23.53
N ILE A 251 -3.46 30.66 22.86
CA ILE A 251 -2.75 30.14 21.67
C ILE A 251 -3.09 31.05 20.48
N GLY A 252 -2.06 31.58 19.82
CA GLY A 252 -2.18 32.49 18.68
C GLY A 252 -1.61 31.90 17.38
N PRO A 253 -1.71 32.65 16.27
CA PRO A 253 -1.17 32.24 14.97
C PRO A 253 0.34 31.99 14.97
N GLU A 254 1.09 32.73 15.80
CA GLU A 254 2.55 32.61 15.98
C GLU A 254 2.96 31.21 16.48
N ASP A 255 2.15 30.63 17.37
CA ASP A 255 2.39 29.28 17.91
C ASP A 255 2.22 28.21 16.81
N LEU A 256 1.22 28.40 15.95
CA LEU A 256 1.00 27.52 14.80
C LEU A 256 2.09 27.65 13.74
N ALA A 257 2.65 28.86 13.55
CA ALA A 257 3.72 29.08 12.58
C ALA A 257 4.99 28.26 12.89
N VAL A 258 5.31 28.08 14.18
CA VAL A 258 6.42 27.20 14.62
C VAL A 258 6.11 25.75 14.23
N PHE A 259 4.92 25.28 14.55
CA PHE A 259 4.50 23.92 14.21
C PHE A 259 4.42 23.68 12.69
N ALA A 260 3.96 24.67 11.91
CA ALA A 260 3.90 24.60 10.46
C ALA A 260 5.28 24.53 9.79
N ARG A 261 6.31 25.19 10.36
CA ARG A 261 7.69 25.11 9.85
C ARG A 261 8.33 23.74 10.08
N GLU A 262 7.95 23.07 11.16
CA GLU A 262 8.34 21.69 11.44
C GLU A 262 7.53 20.66 10.62
N ARG A 263 6.51 21.12 9.93
CA ARG A 263 5.77 20.34 8.94
C ARG A 263 6.69 20.04 7.74
N ARG A 264 7.72 19.25 7.97
CA ARG A 264 8.23 18.42 6.86
C ARG A 264 7.08 17.57 6.44
N ILE A 265 6.75 17.66 5.16
CA ILE A 265 5.84 16.73 4.51
C ILE A 265 6.34 15.35 4.89
N ARG A 266 5.87 14.80 5.99
CA ARG A 266 6.02 13.40 6.27
C ARG A 266 5.04 12.74 5.34
N TYR A 267 5.54 12.41 4.18
CA TYR A 267 5.06 11.29 3.43
C TYR A 267 5.21 10.13 4.42
N ASP A 268 4.14 9.84 5.17
CA ASP A 268 4.13 8.64 5.97
C ASP A 268 4.32 7.52 4.96
N ALA A 269 5.38 6.76 5.16
CA ALA A 269 5.67 5.52 4.45
C ALA A 269 4.61 4.43 4.77
N ASN A 270 3.37 4.83 4.89
CA ASN A 270 2.21 3.97 4.86
C ASN A 270 2.11 3.46 3.43
N GLU A 271 2.42 2.19 3.25
CA GLU A 271 2.48 1.52 1.96
C GLU A 271 1.24 1.83 1.08
N ASP A 272 0.05 2.02 1.64
CA ASP A 272 -1.18 2.32 0.88
C ASP A 272 -1.18 3.75 0.30
N GLU A 273 -0.81 4.78 1.05
CA GLU A 273 -0.71 6.15 0.53
C GLU A 273 0.43 6.28 -0.49
N HIS A 274 1.52 5.53 -0.26
CA HIS A 274 2.61 5.36 -1.19
C HIS A 274 2.11 4.74 -2.52
N TYR A 275 1.39 3.61 -2.47
CA TYR A 275 0.83 2.98 -3.67
C TYR A 275 -0.21 3.86 -4.37
N ASP A 276 -1.05 4.55 -3.62
CA ASP A 276 -2.06 5.46 -4.17
C ASP A 276 -1.41 6.66 -4.87
N THR A 277 -0.36 7.25 -4.29
CA THR A 277 0.37 8.37 -4.89
C THR A 277 1.13 7.94 -6.15
N ILE A 278 1.80 6.78 -6.11
CA ILE A 278 2.44 6.20 -7.31
C ILE A 278 1.39 5.90 -8.39
N SER A 279 0.24 5.35 -8.01
CA SER A 279 -0.86 5.08 -8.94
C SER A 279 -1.42 6.35 -9.57
N ALA A 280 -1.56 7.42 -8.79
CA ALA A 280 -1.98 8.73 -9.28
C ALA A 280 -0.94 9.32 -10.24
N PHE A 281 0.35 9.25 -9.90
CA PHE A 281 1.45 9.66 -10.77
C PHE A 281 1.42 8.93 -12.13
N ILE A 282 1.34 7.60 -12.11
CA ILE A 282 1.26 6.76 -13.30
C ILE A 282 0.05 7.14 -14.16
N LYS A 283 -1.12 7.28 -13.55
CA LYS A 283 -2.36 7.63 -14.26
C LYS A 283 -2.33 9.03 -14.85
N SER A 284 -1.69 9.98 -14.17
CA SER A 284 -1.50 11.34 -14.68
C SER A 284 -0.58 11.36 -15.91
N CYS A 285 0.56 10.67 -15.86
CA CYS A 285 1.45 10.51 -17.02
C CYS A 285 0.75 9.81 -18.19
N ARG A 286 0.00 8.73 -17.92
CA ARG A 286 -0.80 7.99 -18.91
C ARG A 286 -1.91 8.85 -19.50
N GLY A 287 -2.57 9.64 -18.68
CA GLY A 287 -3.67 10.55 -19.05
C GLY A 287 -3.21 11.84 -19.73
N SER A 288 -1.89 12.04 -19.89
CA SER A 288 -1.31 13.24 -20.50
C SER A 288 -1.65 14.54 -19.74
N ASP A 289 -1.66 14.46 -18.40
CA ASP A 289 -1.76 15.60 -17.50
C ASP A 289 -0.39 15.88 -16.85
N PRO A 290 0.43 16.78 -17.44
CA PRO A 290 1.76 17.08 -16.92
C PRO A 290 1.74 17.81 -15.58
N ASP A 291 0.72 18.62 -15.31
CA ASP A 291 0.61 19.38 -14.06
C ASP A 291 0.32 18.45 -12.87
N ALA A 292 -0.64 17.54 -13.04
CA ALA A 292 -0.91 16.52 -12.04
C ALA A 292 0.29 15.57 -11.86
N ALA A 293 0.95 15.15 -12.94
CA ALA A 293 2.15 14.32 -12.87
C ALA A 293 3.27 14.99 -12.07
N MET A 294 3.52 16.28 -12.29
CA MET A 294 4.50 17.07 -11.54
C MET A 294 4.11 17.23 -10.06
N TYR A 295 2.83 17.45 -9.78
CA TYR A 295 2.34 17.54 -8.39
C TYR A 295 2.61 16.23 -7.63
N TRP A 296 2.28 15.08 -8.22
CA TRP A 296 2.50 13.78 -7.58
C TRP A 296 3.98 13.44 -7.47
N LEU A 297 4.81 13.81 -8.47
CA LEU A 297 6.26 13.69 -8.37
C LEU A 297 6.81 14.48 -7.17
N ALA A 298 6.45 15.75 -7.07
CA ALA A 298 6.89 16.60 -5.96
C ALA A 298 6.41 16.06 -4.60
N LYS A 299 5.17 15.56 -4.51
CA LYS A 299 4.64 14.92 -3.30
C LYS A 299 5.47 13.69 -2.91
N MET A 300 5.82 12.81 -3.85
CA MET A 300 6.65 11.62 -3.60
C MET A 300 8.04 12.00 -3.10
N LEU A 301 8.72 12.93 -3.78
CA LEU A 301 10.09 13.33 -3.42
C LEU A 301 10.13 14.07 -2.08
N ALA A 302 9.19 14.98 -1.83
CA ALA A 302 9.07 15.67 -0.56
C ALA A 302 8.73 14.69 0.61
N GLY A 303 8.08 13.59 0.30
CA GLY A 303 7.79 12.51 1.25
C GLY A 303 8.94 11.55 1.49
N GLY A 304 10.06 11.70 0.78
CA GLY A 304 11.25 10.85 0.93
C GLY A 304 11.17 9.54 0.13
N GLU A 305 10.36 9.50 -0.93
CA GLU A 305 10.31 8.35 -1.84
C GLU A 305 11.68 8.10 -2.48
N ASP A 306 12.03 6.84 -2.67
CA ASP A 306 13.23 6.49 -3.41
C ASP A 306 13.16 6.99 -4.86
N PRO A 307 14.02 7.95 -5.27
CA PRO A 307 14.01 8.49 -6.63
C PRO A 307 14.21 7.42 -7.70
N ARG A 308 14.87 6.30 -7.36
CA ARG A 308 15.04 5.14 -8.26
C ARG A 308 13.72 4.44 -8.54
N LEU A 309 12.80 4.41 -7.57
CA LEU A 309 11.48 3.84 -7.77
C LEU A 309 10.69 4.66 -8.78
N VAL A 310 10.72 5.99 -8.65
CA VAL A 310 10.09 6.90 -9.62
C VAL A 310 10.69 6.70 -11.01
N ALA A 311 12.03 6.67 -11.12
CA ALA A 311 12.73 6.45 -12.39
C ALA A 311 12.34 5.12 -13.04
N ARG A 312 12.26 4.01 -12.26
CA ARG A 312 11.78 2.71 -12.77
C ARG A 312 10.35 2.78 -13.29
N ARG A 313 9.47 3.53 -12.65
CA ARG A 313 8.08 3.74 -13.13
C ARG A 313 8.04 4.49 -14.43
N LEU A 314 8.89 5.49 -14.62
CA LEU A 314 9.01 6.20 -15.90
C LEU A 314 9.48 5.28 -17.03
N VAL A 315 10.43 4.38 -16.80
CA VAL A 315 10.87 3.37 -17.79
C VAL A 315 9.72 2.44 -18.17
N ILE A 316 8.91 2.01 -17.21
CA ILE A 316 7.72 1.18 -17.48
C ILE A 316 6.69 1.96 -18.32
N LEU A 317 6.36 3.20 -17.93
CA LEU A 317 5.42 4.07 -18.65
C LEU A 317 5.89 4.35 -20.11
N ALA A 318 7.20 4.57 -20.30
CA ALA A 318 7.78 4.75 -21.61
C ALA A 318 7.56 3.53 -22.52
N SER A 319 7.62 2.33 -21.96
CA SER A 319 7.41 1.08 -22.71
C SER A 319 5.94 0.70 -22.87
N GLU A 320 5.14 0.88 -21.82
CA GLU A 320 3.74 0.44 -21.77
C GLU A 320 2.77 1.42 -22.42
N ASP A 321 2.92 2.73 -22.13
CA ASP A 321 1.92 3.74 -22.49
C ASP A 321 2.35 4.65 -23.66
N VAL A 322 3.63 4.95 -23.78
CA VAL A 322 4.18 5.72 -24.94
C VAL A 322 4.53 4.77 -26.08
N GLY A 323 5.28 3.73 -25.78
CA GLY A 323 5.63 2.67 -26.73
C GLY A 323 6.22 3.19 -28.04
N LEU A 324 5.68 2.68 -29.15
CA LEU A 324 6.13 3.03 -30.50
C LEU A 324 5.62 4.38 -31.01
N ALA A 325 4.76 5.07 -30.25
CA ALA A 325 4.30 6.41 -30.64
C ALA A 325 5.43 7.44 -30.54
N ASP A 326 6.37 7.26 -29.58
CA ASP A 326 7.61 8.03 -29.50
C ASP A 326 8.78 7.11 -29.13
N PRO A 327 9.62 6.73 -30.10
CA PRO A 327 10.76 5.83 -29.87
C PRO A 327 11.85 6.40 -28.96
N ASN A 328 11.86 7.73 -28.69
CA ASN A 328 12.83 8.37 -27.80
C ASN A 328 12.42 8.27 -26.32
N ALA A 329 11.19 7.93 -26.02
CA ALA A 329 10.68 7.92 -24.65
C ALA A 329 11.44 6.91 -23.76
N LEU A 330 11.64 5.68 -24.26
CA LEU A 330 12.35 4.64 -23.52
C LEU A 330 13.83 4.95 -23.29
N PRO A 331 14.63 5.35 -24.31
CA PRO A 331 16.02 5.79 -24.09
C PRO A 331 16.13 6.96 -23.11
N LEU A 332 15.23 7.95 -23.18
CA LEU A 332 15.22 9.08 -22.27
C LEU A 332 14.94 8.65 -20.82
N ALA A 333 13.95 7.79 -20.62
CA ALA A 333 13.61 7.28 -19.29
C ALA A 333 14.76 6.45 -18.68
N VAL A 334 15.45 5.63 -19.50
CA VAL A 334 16.62 4.86 -19.07
C VAL A 334 17.80 5.80 -18.77
N ALA A 335 18.05 6.82 -19.58
CA ALA A 335 19.08 7.82 -19.31
C ALA A 335 18.78 8.58 -18.01
N ALA A 336 17.51 8.94 -17.75
CA ALA A 336 17.10 9.57 -16.50
C ALA A 336 17.35 8.64 -15.29
N HIS A 337 17.06 7.36 -15.41
CA HIS A 337 17.34 6.37 -14.35
C HIS A 337 18.84 6.33 -14.00
N HIS A 338 19.72 6.25 -14.99
CA HIS A 338 21.16 6.28 -14.76
C HIS A 338 21.64 7.62 -14.19
N ALA A 339 21.09 8.74 -14.66
CA ALA A 339 21.45 10.06 -14.14
C ALA A 339 21.05 10.23 -12.66
N VAL A 340 19.91 9.69 -12.25
CA VAL A 340 19.47 9.67 -10.83
C VAL A 340 20.49 8.95 -9.95
N ASP A 341 20.99 7.80 -10.39
CA ASP A 341 22.00 7.04 -9.64
C ASP A 341 23.38 7.76 -9.59
N PHE A 342 23.73 8.48 -10.65
CA PHE A 342 25.02 9.16 -10.78
C PHE A 342 25.05 10.50 -10.05
N VAL A 343 23.98 11.29 -10.15
CA VAL A 343 23.91 12.67 -9.62
C VAL A 343 23.49 12.69 -8.14
N GLY A 344 22.48 11.89 -7.78
CA GLY A 344 21.91 11.89 -6.43
C GLY A 344 21.01 13.09 -6.14
N LEU A 345 20.34 13.06 -4.99
CA LEU A 345 19.51 14.16 -4.51
C LEU A 345 20.38 15.27 -3.87
N PRO A 346 19.98 16.55 -3.97
CA PRO A 346 18.69 17.04 -4.52
C PRO A 346 18.67 17.23 -6.03
N GLU A 347 19.79 17.30 -6.74
CA GLU A 347 19.86 17.68 -8.15
C GLU A 347 19.17 16.67 -9.07
N ALA A 348 19.10 15.41 -8.70
CA ALA A 348 18.38 14.35 -9.44
C ALA A 348 16.88 14.64 -9.62
N GLU A 349 16.28 15.49 -8.77
CA GLU A 349 14.89 15.94 -8.91
C GLU A 349 14.63 16.58 -10.27
N LEU A 350 15.58 17.38 -10.76
CA LEU A 350 15.48 18.04 -12.08
C LEU A 350 15.44 17.02 -13.22
N THR A 351 16.23 15.95 -13.11
CA THR A 351 16.25 14.86 -14.09
C THR A 351 14.92 14.11 -14.11
N LEU A 352 14.35 13.82 -12.92
CA LEU A 352 13.04 13.18 -12.81
C LEU A 352 11.92 14.08 -13.33
N ALA A 353 11.96 15.38 -13.03
CA ALA A 353 11.00 16.36 -13.55
C ALA A 353 11.02 16.41 -15.08
N HIS A 354 12.22 16.48 -15.69
CA HIS A 354 12.39 16.47 -17.15
C HIS A 354 11.78 15.19 -17.76
N ALA A 355 12.14 14.01 -17.25
CA ALA A 355 11.62 12.76 -17.76
C ALA A 355 10.10 12.61 -17.57
N THR A 356 9.56 13.07 -16.43
CA THR A 356 8.13 13.09 -16.15
C THR A 356 7.37 13.92 -17.16
N LEU A 357 7.81 15.16 -17.40
CA LEU A 357 7.18 16.05 -18.37
C LEU A 357 7.23 15.47 -19.78
N TYR A 358 8.38 14.92 -20.17
CA TYR A 358 8.51 14.26 -21.47
C TYR A 358 7.51 13.12 -21.65
N ILE A 359 7.47 12.19 -20.69
CA ILE A 359 6.56 11.04 -20.72
C ILE A 359 5.09 11.48 -20.68
N ALA A 360 4.75 12.47 -19.84
CA ALA A 360 3.39 12.98 -19.73
C ALA A 360 2.90 13.64 -21.04
N THR A 361 3.79 14.34 -21.75
CA THR A 361 3.43 15.08 -22.99
C THR A 361 3.65 14.28 -24.27
N ALA A 362 4.33 13.13 -24.22
CA ALA A 362 4.54 12.26 -25.38
C ALA A 362 3.20 11.69 -25.91
N PRO A 363 3.08 11.44 -27.23
CA PRO A 363 1.94 10.69 -27.77
C PRO A 363 1.88 9.28 -27.15
N LYS A 364 0.68 8.73 -26.99
CA LYS A 364 0.45 7.46 -26.29
C LYS A 364 0.07 6.33 -27.24
N SER A 365 0.76 5.18 -27.09
CA SER A 365 0.40 3.92 -27.71
C SER A 365 0.78 2.73 -26.84
N ASN A 366 -0.19 1.92 -26.46
CA ASN A 366 0.02 0.66 -25.77
C ASN A 366 0.01 -0.55 -26.74
N SER A 367 0.26 -0.33 -28.04
CA SER A 367 0.21 -1.37 -29.06
C SER A 367 1.16 -2.54 -28.79
N ALA A 368 2.35 -2.28 -28.22
CA ALA A 368 3.31 -3.30 -27.82
C ALA A 368 2.78 -4.20 -26.70
N THR A 369 2.15 -3.60 -25.68
CA THR A 369 1.53 -4.32 -24.56
C THR A 369 0.37 -5.21 -25.05
N LEU A 370 -0.48 -4.65 -25.92
CA LEU A 370 -1.59 -5.40 -26.52
C LEU A 370 -1.09 -6.57 -27.37
N ALA A 371 -0.04 -6.35 -28.18
CA ALA A 371 0.54 -7.39 -29.02
C ALA A 371 1.12 -8.55 -28.20
N LEU A 372 1.82 -8.24 -27.09
CA LEU A 372 2.33 -9.26 -26.17
C LEU A 372 1.18 -10.00 -25.46
N GLY A 373 0.15 -9.28 -25.02
CA GLY A 373 -1.05 -9.85 -24.41
C GLY A 373 -1.76 -10.82 -25.35
N GLU A 374 -1.95 -10.42 -26.63
CA GLU A 374 -2.57 -11.26 -27.64
C GLU A 374 -1.72 -12.51 -27.96
N ALA A 375 -0.38 -12.36 -28.00
CA ALA A 375 0.50 -13.51 -28.19
C ALA A 375 0.36 -14.53 -27.05
N ARG A 376 0.28 -14.07 -25.81
CA ARG A 376 0.06 -14.94 -24.64
C ARG A 376 -1.32 -15.62 -24.68
N ARG A 377 -2.35 -14.89 -25.10
CA ARG A 377 -3.70 -15.44 -25.26
C ARG A 377 -3.71 -16.56 -26.29
N VAL A 378 -3.13 -16.33 -27.47
CA VAL A 378 -3.04 -17.35 -28.54
C VAL A 378 -2.27 -18.57 -28.07
N LEU A 379 -1.18 -18.41 -27.34
CA LEU A 379 -0.42 -19.53 -26.76
C LEU A 379 -1.20 -20.32 -25.71
N GLY A 380 -2.10 -19.69 -24.97
CA GLY A 380 -2.92 -20.33 -23.94
C GLY A 380 -4.17 -21.03 -24.49
N GLU A 381 -4.76 -20.51 -25.59
CA GLU A 381 -6.05 -20.96 -26.11
C GLU A 381 -5.94 -21.84 -27.37
N SER A 382 -4.76 -21.86 -28.00
CA SER A 382 -4.56 -22.63 -29.25
C SER A 382 -3.42 -23.62 -29.09
N PRO A 383 -3.43 -24.75 -29.86
CA PRO A 383 -2.29 -25.66 -29.90
C PRO A 383 -1.01 -24.91 -30.32
N VAL A 384 0.05 -25.10 -29.54
CA VAL A 384 1.36 -24.46 -29.80
C VAL A 384 1.85 -24.87 -31.20
N GLN A 385 2.22 -23.86 -31.97
CA GLN A 385 2.72 -24.09 -33.33
C GLN A 385 4.19 -24.57 -33.29
N PRO A 386 4.56 -25.59 -34.06
CA PRO A 386 5.95 -25.98 -34.24
C PRO A 386 6.69 -24.92 -35.05
N VAL A 387 7.99 -24.87 -34.88
CA VAL A 387 8.86 -23.99 -35.70
C VAL A 387 8.89 -24.53 -37.10
N PRO A 388 8.55 -23.77 -38.16
CA PRO A 388 8.62 -24.21 -39.56
C PRO A 388 10.01 -24.71 -39.91
N ALA A 389 10.09 -25.77 -40.74
CA ALA A 389 11.33 -26.47 -41.03
C ALA A 389 12.43 -25.55 -41.61
N HIS A 390 12.05 -24.60 -42.47
CA HIS A 390 12.98 -23.62 -43.08
C HIS A 390 13.52 -22.59 -42.08
N LEU A 391 12.85 -22.36 -40.93
CA LEU A 391 13.32 -21.46 -39.89
C LEU A 391 14.16 -22.14 -38.80
N ARG A 392 14.27 -23.47 -38.82
CA ARG A 392 15.07 -24.19 -37.84
C ARG A 392 16.54 -23.99 -38.09
N ASP A 393 17.32 -24.03 -37.02
CA ASP A 393 18.78 -23.85 -37.09
C ASP A 393 19.41 -25.00 -37.92
N LYS A 394 20.21 -24.60 -38.90
CA LYS A 394 21.00 -25.51 -39.77
C LYS A 394 22.44 -25.67 -39.32
N SER A 395 22.86 -25.08 -38.20
CA SER A 395 24.20 -25.29 -37.65
C SER A 395 24.33 -26.74 -37.15
N GLY A 396 25.38 -27.40 -37.58
CA GLY A 396 25.64 -28.81 -37.20
C GLY A 396 25.31 -29.82 -38.32
N GLN A 397 26.15 -30.86 -38.43
CA GLN A 397 26.00 -31.89 -39.48
C GLN A 397 24.68 -32.71 -39.36
N ALA A 398 24.25 -32.97 -38.12
CA ALA A 398 23.01 -33.71 -37.87
C ALA A 398 21.76 -32.95 -38.36
N ASN A 399 21.70 -31.64 -38.08
CA ASN A 399 20.60 -30.78 -38.50
C ASN A 399 20.52 -30.63 -40.04
N LYS A 400 21.69 -30.52 -40.68
CA LYS A 400 21.75 -30.50 -42.16
C LYS A 400 21.24 -31.79 -42.77
N ARG A 401 21.59 -33.00 -42.21
CA ARG A 401 21.10 -34.28 -42.69
C ARG A 401 19.58 -34.44 -42.52
N MET A 402 19.00 -33.84 -41.51
CA MET A 402 17.54 -33.82 -41.27
C MET A 402 16.81 -32.77 -42.11
N GLY A 403 17.50 -32.02 -42.98
CA GLY A 403 16.90 -31.00 -43.85
C GLY A 403 16.43 -29.75 -43.13
N GLN A 404 16.92 -29.51 -41.90
CA GLN A 404 16.56 -28.29 -41.15
C GLN A 404 17.19 -27.04 -41.81
N GLY A 405 16.41 -25.95 -41.86
CA GLY A 405 16.81 -24.70 -42.51
C GLY A 405 16.87 -24.76 -44.04
N LYS A 406 16.41 -25.88 -44.68
CA LYS A 406 16.32 -25.99 -46.13
C LYS A 406 15.13 -25.17 -46.64
N GLY A 407 15.36 -24.37 -47.70
CA GLY A 407 14.33 -23.53 -48.29
C GLY A 407 14.10 -22.22 -47.57
N TYR A 408 15.05 -21.76 -46.67
CA TYR A 408 14.99 -20.43 -46.11
C TYR A 408 15.40 -19.39 -47.14
N ASP A 409 14.52 -18.45 -47.46
CA ASP A 409 14.78 -17.29 -48.28
C ASP A 409 15.46 -16.18 -47.45
N TYR A 410 16.68 -15.86 -47.79
CA TYR A 410 17.41 -14.81 -47.08
C TYR A 410 16.81 -13.44 -47.38
N SER A 411 16.18 -12.82 -46.41
CA SER A 411 15.34 -11.62 -46.61
C SER A 411 16.08 -10.48 -47.31
N HIS A 412 17.40 -10.33 -47.11
CA HIS A 412 18.19 -9.29 -47.77
C HIS A 412 18.34 -9.47 -49.30
N ASP A 413 18.04 -10.65 -49.85
CA ASP A 413 18.06 -10.89 -51.30
C ASP A 413 16.78 -10.39 -51.97
N PHE A 414 15.80 -9.88 -51.19
CA PHE A 414 14.50 -9.42 -51.70
C PHE A 414 14.34 -7.89 -51.53
N PRO A 415 13.53 -7.25 -52.41
CA PRO A 415 13.22 -5.83 -52.27
C PRO A 415 12.65 -5.50 -50.89
N GLU A 416 13.18 -4.42 -50.28
CA GLU A 416 12.87 -3.98 -48.92
C GLU A 416 13.10 -5.04 -47.85
N GLY A 417 13.79 -6.13 -48.12
CA GLY A 417 14.00 -7.25 -47.19
C GLY A 417 12.74 -8.12 -46.98
N ILE A 418 11.78 -8.04 -47.89
CA ILE A 418 10.52 -8.76 -47.76
C ILE A 418 10.49 -9.98 -48.71
N SER A 419 10.58 -11.19 -48.16
CA SER A 419 10.32 -12.43 -48.87
C SER A 419 8.85 -12.83 -48.74
N GLY A 420 8.40 -13.73 -49.64
CA GLY A 420 7.05 -14.31 -49.58
C GLY A 420 6.86 -15.37 -48.51
N GLN A 421 7.89 -15.69 -47.74
CA GLN A 421 7.86 -16.76 -46.75
C GLN A 421 6.95 -16.49 -45.57
N HIS A 422 6.34 -17.55 -45.04
CA HIS A 422 5.60 -17.55 -43.80
C HIS A 422 6.56 -17.85 -42.62
N PHE A 423 6.44 -17.07 -41.55
CA PHE A 423 7.24 -17.21 -40.33
C PHE A 423 6.49 -17.93 -39.21
N LEU A 424 5.21 -18.27 -39.43
CA LEU A 424 4.37 -19.13 -38.58
C LEU A 424 3.65 -20.11 -39.50
N GLU A 425 3.42 -21.35 -39.06
CA GLU A 425 2.62 -22.33 -39.83
C GLU A 425 1.19 -21.82 -40.06
N ARG A 426 0.59 -21.27 -39.03
CA ARG A 426 -0.72 -20.62 -39.10
C ARG A 426 -0.53 -19.12 -38.87
N PRO A 427 -0.78 -18.27 -39.86
CA PRO A 427 -0.64 -16.85 -39.73
C PRO A 427 -1.52 -16.30 -38.58
N VAL A 428 -0.95 -15.47 -37.72
CA VAL A 428 -1.66 -14.82 -36.65
C VAL A 428 -1.29 -13.31 -36.67
N ARG A 429 -2.30 -12.47 -36.50
CA ARG A 429 -2.08 -11.03 -36.43
C ARG A 429 -2.05 -10.57 -34.97
N LEU A 430 -0.87 -10.36 -34.43
CA LEU A 430 -0.65 -9.99 -33.04
C LEU A 430 -0.48 -8.46 -32.87
N TYR A 431 0.28 -7.85 -33.76
CA TYR A 431 0.59 -6.41 -33.71
C TYR A 431 -0.31 -5.62 -34.64
N VAL A 432 -1.06 -4.68 -34.05
CA VAL A 432 -1.91 -3.71 -34.76
C VAL A 432 -1.42 -2.30 -34.35
N PRO A 433 -0.73 -1.59 -35.24
CA PRO A 433 -0.24 -0.24 -34.95
C PRO A 433 -1.40 0.73 -34.77
N LYS A 434 -1.19 1.72 -33.88
CA LYS A 434 -2.09 2.85 -33.69
C LYS A 434 -1.69 4.02 -34.59
N SER A 435 -2.58 5.02 -34.70
CA SER A 435 -2.34 6.24 -35.48
C SER A 435 -1.70 7.37 -34.68
N ALA A 436 -1.00 7.06 -33.57
CA ALA A 436 -0.40 8.05 -32.68
C ALA A 436 1.10 8.22 -32.97
N GLY A 437 1.56 9.47 -33.06
CA GLY A 437 2.97 9.81 -33.19
C GLY A 437 3.68 9.09 -34.34
N ALA A 438 4.87 8.56 -34.08
CA ALA A 438 5.69 7.82 -35.05
C ALA A 438 5.06 6.50 -35.51
N GLU A 439 4.07 5.98 -34.82
CA GLU A 439 3.45 4.70 -35.15
C GLU A 439 2.56 4.78 -36.40
N SER A 440 2.10 5.97 -36.80
CA SER A 440 1.41 6.20 -38.06
C SER A 440 2.26 5.76 -39.25
N ALA A 441 3.54 6.14 -39.28
CA ALA A 441 4.46 5.74 -40.34
C ALA A 441 4.76 4.23 -40.31
N ILE A 442 4.77 3.64 -39.14
CA ILE A 442 4.89 2.17 -38.97
C ILE A 442 3.66 1.47 -39.56
N ALA A 443 2.45 2.00 -39.34
CA ALA A 443 1.21 1.46 -39.89
C ALA A 443 1.22 1.41 -41.44
N GLU A 444 1.63 2.54 -42.09
CA GLU A 444 1.74 2.63 -43.54
C GLU A 444 2.78 1.64 -44.09
N ARG A 445 3.96 1.60 -43.46
CA ARG A 445 5.03 0.68 -43.83
C ARG A 445 4.61 -0.77 -43.73
N LEU A 446 3.94 -1.16 -42.62
CA LEU A 446 3.43 -2.52 -42.43
C LEU A 446 2.34 -2.89 -43.45
N LYS A 447 1.47 -1.96 -43.78
CA LYS A 447 0.45 -2.18 -44.83
C LYS A 447 1.12 -2.51 -46.16
N ARG A 448 2.14 -1.74 -46.57
CA ARG A 448 2.92 -1.97 -47.76
C ARG A 448 3.63 -3.33 -47.72
N TRP A 449 4.35 -3.65 -46.69
CA TRP A 449 5.10 -4.91 -46.52
C TRP A 449 4.18 -6.15 -46.52
N ARG A 450 3.03 -6.04 -45.89
CA ARG A 450 2.02 -7.13 -45.92
C ARG A 450 1.48 -7.36 -47.35
N GLY A 451 1.23 -6.27 -48.08
CA GLY A 451 0.83 -6.36 -49.49
C GLY A 451 1.91 -7.03 -50.39
N MET A 452 3.18 -6.62 -50.20
CA MET A 452 4.32 -7.25 -50.93
C MET A 452 4.42 -8.76 -50.60
N ARG A 453 4.30 -9.13 -49.34
CA ARG A 453 4.36 -10.56 -48.93
C ARG A 453 3.24 -11.35 -49.54
N THR A 454 2.01 -10.86 -49.52
CA THR A 454 0.85 -11.53 -50.16
C THR A 454 1.07 -11.70 -51.66
N ALA A 455 1.58 -10.71 -52.35
CA ALA A 455 1.87 -10.78 -53.79
C ALA A 455 2.96 -11.83 -54.11
N LEU A 456 4.00 -11.92 -53.28
CA LEU A 456 5.10 -12.88 -53.45
C LEU A 456 4.72 -14.33 -53.09
N SER A 457 3.82 -14.52 -52.14
CA SER A 457 3.37 -15.87 -51.70
C SER A 457 2.34 -16.51 -52.66
N GLY A 458 1.84 -15.78 -53.65
CA GLY A 458 0.83 -16.28 -54.60
C GLY A 458 -0.58 -16.47 -54.01
N GLU A 459 -0.80 -16.03 -52.79
CA GLU A 459 -2.11 -16.05 -52.13
C GLU A 459 -2.94 -14.82 -52.50
N ALA A 460 -3.36 -14.70 -53.75
CA ALA A 460 -4.42 -13.80 -54.15
C ALA A 460 -5.76 -14.39 -53.71
N GLY A 461 -6.21 -14.10 -52.50
CA GLY A 461 -7.59 -14.42 -52.11
C GLY A 461 -7.75 -15.15 -50.77
N ASN A 462 -7.52 -14.50 -49.67
CA ASN A 462 -8.36 -14.67 -48.49
C ASN A 462 -8.14 -13.45 -47.54
N VAL A 463 -8.85 -12.39 -47.85
CA VAL A 463 -8.98 -11.24 -46.94
C VAL A 463 -9.91 -11.69 -45.83
N LEU A 464 -9.32 -12.14 -44.71
CA LEU A 464 -10.08 -12.32 -43.48
C LEU A 464 -10.59 -10.97 -43.03
N ALA A 465 -11.89 -10.85 -42.98
CA ALA A 465 -12.65 -9.68 -42.58
C ALA A 465 -12.15 -9.08 -41.25
N ASP A 466 -12.05 -7.76 -41.22
CA ASP A 466 -11.81 -6.93 -40.03
C ASP A 466 -12.83 -7.25 -38.93
N GLY A 467 -12.43 -8.08 -37.98
CA GLY A 467 -13.09 -8.19 -36.70
C GLY A 467 -12.53 -7.13 -35.74
N GLY A 468 -12.93 -5.87 -35.90
CA GLY A 468 -12.67 -4.85 -34.89
C GLY A 468 -13.41 -5.21 -33.59
N PRO A 469 -12.81 -4.99 -32.40
CA PRO A 469 -13.52 -5.19 -31.15
C PRO A 469 -14.68 -4.21 -31.07
N LYS A 470 -15.88 -4.74 -30.85
CA LYS A 470 -17.04 -3.93 -30.43
C LYS A 470 -16.73 -3.31 -29.07
N THR A 471 -17.01 -2.04 -28.95
CA THR A 471 -16.93 -1.09 -27.85
C THR A 471 -17.21 -1.67 -26.48
#